data_da33b0276f3ea492969b500b01dc1384
#
_entry.id   da33b0276f3ea492969b500b01dc1384
#
_cell.length_a   1.000
_cell.length_b   1.000
_cell.length_c   1.000
_cell.angle_alpha   90.00
_cell.angle_beta   90.00
_cell.angle_gamma   90.00
#
_symmetry.space_group_name_H-M   'P 1'
#
loop_
_entity.id
_entity.type
_entity.pdbx_description
1 polymer ?
#
loop_
_entity_poly.entity_id
_entity_poly.type
_entity_poly.pdbx_seq_one_letter_code
_entity_poly.pdbx_strand_id
1 'polypeptide(L)' 'MHHRTEAAMSSHKPVRLMTPDEAAGFLSVSTRTLKRLVAEGALGAVKIRGSMRFKLEDLEAFIEANRWS' A
#
# COMPACT_ATOMS: atom_id res chain seq x y z
N MET A 1 -9.25 -22.71 14.96
CA MET A 1 -8.99 -22.79 14.53
C MET A 1 -9.17 -22.57 13.92
N HIS A 2 -9.05 -22.45 13.84
CA HIS A 2 -8.79 -22.45 13.09
C HIS A 2 -9.00 -22.10 12.42
N HIS A 3 -9.07 -21.76 12.30
CA HIS A 3 -8.88 -21.61 11.51
C HIS A 3 -8.96 -21.02 10.98
N ARG A 4 -8.91 -20.65 10.98
CA ARG A 4 -8.51 -20.32 10.48
C ARG A 4 -8.24 -20.10 9.79
N THR A 5 -8.04 -19.94 9.80
CA THR A 5 -7.48 -19.90 9.22
C THR A 5 -7.19 -20.05 8.59
N GLU A 6 -6.91 -20.13 8.63
CA GLU A 6 -6.28 -20.51 8.09
C GLU A 6 -6.33 -20.75 7.18
N ALA A 7 -6.29 -20.80 7.29
CA ALA A 7 -6.12 -21.43 6.29
C ALA A 7 -6.47 -21.16 5.06
N ALA A 8 -7.32 -20.94 4.93
CA ALA A 8 -7.62 -20.66 3.68
C ALA A 8 -6.69 -19.85 3.07
N MET A 9 -6.09 -19.21 3.78
CA MET A 9 -5.22 -18.45 3.29
C MET A 9 -4.16 -19.07 2.63
N SER A 10 -4.01 -20.23 2.75
CA SER A 10 -2.88 -20.89 2.19
C SER A 10 -2.86 -20.87 0.68
N SER A 11 -3.99 -20.77 0.05
CA SER A 11 -3.99 -20.79 -1.40
C SER A 11 -3.94 -19.39 -1.99
N HIS A 12 -3.88 -18.36 -1.17
CA HIS A 12 -3.86 -17.01 -1.64
C HIS A 12 -2.55 -16.36 -1.30
N LYS A 13 -2.10 -15.47 -2.14
CA LYS A 13 -0.97 -14.65 -1.79
C LYS A 13 -1.39 -13.75 -0.67
N PRO A 14 -0.59 -13.61 0.36
CA PRO A 14 -0.91 -12.71 1.43
C PRO A 14 -0.98 -11.29 0.89
N VAL A 15 -1.99 -10.56 1.30
CA VAL A 15 -2.08 -9.16 0.95
C VAL A 15 -1.43 -8.40 2.08
N ARG A 16 -0.30 -7.82 1.78
CA ARG A 16 0.41 -7.06 2.77
C ARG A 16 0.06 -5.60 2.62
N LEU A 17 -0.48 -5.03 3.67
CA LEU A 17 -0.79 -3.62 3.69
C LEU A 17 0.31 -2.90 4.45
N MET A 18 0.80 -1.82 3.88
CA MET A 18 1.86 -1.03 4.49
C MET A 18 1.31 0.19 5.18
N THR A 19 1.96 0.56 6.28
CA THR A 19 1.64 1.80 6.96
C THR A 19 2.15 2.96 6.10
N PRO A 20 1.72 4.19 6.38
CA PRO A 20 2.24 5.34 5.62
C PRO A 20 3.77 5.45 5.72
N ASP A 21 4.34 5.18 6.90
CA ASP A 21 5.79 5.25 7.04
C ASP A 21 6.50 4.21 6.17
N GLU A 22 5.96 2.99 6.14
CA GLU A 22 6.53 1.94 5.32
C GLU A 22 6.41 2.27 3.84
N ALA A 23 5.25 2.77 3.42
CA ALA A 23 5.03 3.11 2.02
C ALA A 23 5.91 4.28 1.59
N ALA A 24 6.06 5.28 2.46
CA ALA A 24 6.93 6.40 2.15
C ALA A 24 8.38 5.94 2.00
N GLY A 25 8.81 5.03 2.89
CA GLY A 25 10.15 4.45 2.78
C GLY A 25 10.32 3.67 1.49
N PHE A 26 9.31 2.92 1.10
CA PHE A 26 9.35 2.15 -0.13
C PHE A 26 9.53 3.06 -1.35
N LEU A 27 8.87 4.21 -1.35
CA LEU A 27 8.98 5.17 -2.45
C LEU A 27 10.12 6.17 -2.26
N SER A 28 10.79 6.11 -1.14
CA SER A 28 11.88 7.04 -0.80
C SER A 28 11.42 8.49 -0.78
N VAL A 29 10.25 8.72 -0.23
CA VAL A 29 9.72 10.07 -0.07
C VAL A 29 9.33 10.26 1.39
N SER A 30 9.04 11.49 1.78
CA SER A 30 8.57 11.76 3.12
C SER A 30 7.10 11.34 3.25
N THR A 31 6.64 11.12 4.48
CA THR A 31 5.24 10.79 4.70
C THR A 31 4.36 11.95 4.28
N ARG A 32 4.85 13.18 4.40
CA ARG A 32 4.11 14.35 3.96
C ARG A 32 3.87 14.30 2.46
N THR A 33 4.92 13.98 1.70
CA THR A 33 4.81 13.85 0.25
C THR A 33 3.87 12.70 -0.11
N LEU A 34 3.99 11.58 0.61
CA LEU A 34 3.12 10.44 0.38
C LEU A 34 1.65 10.83 0.52
N LYS A 35 1.32 11.52 1.60
CA LYS A 35 -0.06 11.92 1.86
C LYS A 35 -0.55 12.92 0.82
N ARG A 36 0.33 13.77 0.33
CA ARG A 36 -0.03 14.71 -0.72
C ARG A 36 -0.36 13.96 -2.01
N LEU A 37 0.42 12.93 -2.34
CA LEU A 37 0.15 12.14 -3.54
C LEU A 37 -1.21 11.47 -3.46
N VAL A 38 -1.59 11.00 -2.28
CA VAL A 38 -2.90 10.42 -2.09
C VAL A 38 -3.98 11.48 -2.26
N ALA A 39 -3.78 12.64 -1.66
CA ALA A 39 -4.76 13.73 -1.75
C ALA A 39 -4.95 14.20 -3.18
N GLU A 40 -3.91 14.14 -3.98
CA GLU A 40 -3.97 14.54 -5.39
C GLU A 40 -4.57 13.46 -6.28
N GLY A 41 -4.83 12.30 -5.73
CA GLY A 41 -5.34 11.19 -6.53
C GLY A 41 -4.28 10.48 -7.34
N ALA A 42 -3.01 10.79 -7.10
CA ALA A 42 -1.92 10.18 -7.85
C ALA A 42 -1.55 8.80 -7.31
N LEU A 43 -1.87 8.53 -6.05
CA LEU A 43 -1.51 7.27 -5.41
C LEU A 43 -2.72 6.72 -4.68
N GLY A 44 -3.02 5.45 -4.91
CA GLY A 44 -4.14 4.79 -4.24
C GLY A 44 -3.82 4.44 -2.81
N ALA A 45 -4.83 4.48 -1.96
CA ALA A 45 -4.69 4.08 -0.57
C ALA A 45 -5.99 3.43 -0.12
N VAL A 46 -5.90 2.61 0.93
CA VAL A 46 -7.09 2.02 1.53
C VAL A 46 -7.22 2.56 2.94
N LYS A 47 -8.46 2.73 3.37
CA LYS A 47 -8.71 3.19 4.72
C LYS A 47 -9.33 2.07 5.52
N ILE A 48 -8.67 1.71 6.61
CA ILE A 48 -9.15 0.68 7.50
C ILE A 48 -9.41 1.33 8.84
N ARG A 49 -10.67 1.48 9.19
CA ARG A 49 -11.06 2.10 10.45
C ARG A 49 -10.38 3.45 10.67
N GLY A 50 -10.33 4.24 9.62
CA GLY A 50 -9.73 5.56 9.70
C GLY A 50 -8.22 5.58 9.52
N SER A 51 -7.59 4.42 9.46
CA SER A 51 -6.14 4.35 9.26
C SER A 51 -5.82 4.14 7.79
N MET A 52 -4.91 4.92 7.29
CA MET A 52 -4.50 4.83 5.90
C MET A 52 -3.49 3.70 5.73
N ARG A 53 -3.70 2.88 4.73
CA ARG A 53 -2.80 1.77 4.42
C ARG A 53 -2.59 1.70 2.91
N PHE A 54 -1.53 1.01 2.50
CA PHE A 54 -1.14 0.97 1.09
C PHE A 54 -0.86 -0.46 0.64
N LYS A 55 -1.33 -0.79 -0.55
CA LYS A 55 -1.05 -2.09 -1.15
C LYS A 55 0.22 -1.98 -1.97
N LEU A 56 1.03 -3.02 -1.95
CA LEU A 56 2.27 -3.04 -2.74
C LEU A 56 2.00 -2.77 -4.21
N GLU A 57 0.96 -3.40 -4.76
CA GLU A 57 0.67 -3.22 -6.17
C GLU A 57 0.31 -1.79 -6.54
N ASP A 58 -0.29 -1.04 -5.61
CA ASP A 58 -0.59 0.37 -5.87
C ASP A 58 0.69 1.19 -5.89
N LEU A 59 1.64 0.84 -5.02
CA LEU A 59 2.93 1.52 -5.01
C LEU A 59 3.70 1.23 -6.28
N GLU A 60 3.67 -0.03 -6.71
CA GLU A 60 4.35 -0.43 -7.93
C GLU A 60 3.74 0.25 -9.16
N ALA A 61 2.42 0.36 -9.19
CA ALA A 61 1.74 1.02 -10.29
C ALA A 61 2.10 2.50 -10.35
N PHE A 62 2.22 3.13 -9.17
CA PHE A 62 2.62 4.52 -9.12
C PHE A 62 4.03 4.69 -9.68
N ILE A 63 4.95 3.80 -9.32
CA ILE A 63 6.31 3.86 -9.82
C ILE A 63 6.32 3.74 -11.34
N GLU A 64 5.57 2.78 -11.88
CA GLU A 64 5.52 2.59 -13.33
C GLU A 64 4.93 3.81 -14.04
N ALA A 65 3.92 4.41 -13.47
CA ALA A 65 3.28 5.58 -14.08
C ALA A 65 4.21 6.79 -14.08
N ASN A 66 5.20 6.79 -13.20
CA ASN A 66 6.12 7.91 -13.07
C ASN A 66 7.52 7.59 -13.58
N ARG A 67 7.64 6.53 -14.37
CA ARG A 67 8.95 6.19 -14.93
C ARG A 67 9.45 7.28 -15.83
N TRP A 68 10.71 7.57 -15.64
CA TRP A 68 11.38 8.53 -16.51
C TRP A 68 11.89 7.75 -17.70
N SER A 69 11.52 8.13 -18.87
CA SER A 69 11.99 7.39 -20.04
C SER A 69 12.48 8.32 -21.13
#